data_daaf52d7cebd2c25a17c5c8908c3232e
#
_entry.id   daaf52d7cebd2c25a17c5c8908c3232e
#
_cell.length_a   1.000
_cell.length_b   1.000
_cell.length_c   1.000
_cell.angle_alpha   90.00
_cell.angle_beta   90.00
_cell.angle_gamma   90.00
#
_symmetry.space_group_name_H-M   'P 1'
#
loop_
_entity.id
_entity.type
_entity.pdbx_description
1 polymer ?
#
loop_
_entity_poly.entity_id
_entity_poly.type
_entity_poly.pdbx_seq_one_letter_code
_entity_poly.pdbx_strand_id
1 'polypeptide(L)'
;MQHTGTVLRMMGRQRLLSKAVRSVISPRQIFSHSHLKIDVSLYVEKEAALHPNQIAFKSKLKDHFSLSQLNNISVDDIDKFMALSVNSEDLSTACEMIAAYLGDKDLHILHPKADLDLLNSYTCVCHILGNPKEAILLWNQPQVRDVIHKSSSKQLYLALIIYLDLLQKHGMYNELLEMYRFLADQRPELIRQSRKIALLVMLALYKEGTPESLSQSLLLLGQHQKNKGNQKMVISPALIAYNLGQHAKAYSILQHFGTSASSNLLIQSLEMMALSKAGKLDQALEVLREFLPRRSRRRAADGDPPAK
;
A
#
# COMPACT_ATOMS: atom_id res chain seq x y z
N MET A 1 31.60 -14.00 36.74
CA MET A 1 30.19 -14.36 36.60
C MET A 1 29.23 -13.17 36.27
N GLN A 2 29.75 -12.01 35.85
CA GLN A 2 28.90 -10.84 35.57
C GLN A 2 28.49 -10.63 34.08
N HIS A 3 29.03 -11.44 33.14
CA HIS A 3 28.79 -11.29 31.70
C HIS A 3 27.48 -11.94 31.18
N THR A 4 26.94 -12.92 31.87
CA THR A 4 25.76 -13.66 31.43
C THR A 4 24.46 -12.87 31.58
N GLY A 5 24.35 -11.96 32.55
CA GLY A 5 23.17 -11.11 32.74
C GLY A 5 22.94 -10.07 31.65
N THR A 6 24.03 -9.57 31.05
CA THR A 6 23.98 -8.55 29.98
C THR A 6 23.52 -9.15 28.66
N VAL A 7 23.96 -10.36 28.34
CA VAL A 7 23.57 -11.06 27.10
C VAL A 7 22.09 -11.48 27.12
N LEU A 8 21.59 -11.96 28.26
CA LEU A 8 20.17 -12.29 28.43
C LEU A 8 19.25 -11.06 28.33
N ARG A 9 19.67 -9.90 28.84
CA ARG A 9 18.95 -8.63 28.65
C ARG A 9 18.98 -8.13 27.20
N MET A 10 20.06 -8.37 26.46
CA MET A 10 20.14 -8.07 25.02
C MET A 10 19.23 -8.99 24.19
N MET A 11 19.15 -10.29 24.50
CA MET A 11 18.23 -11.22 23.82
C MET A 11 16.75 -10.90 24.09
N GLY A 12 16.39 -10.47 25.30
CA GLY A 12 15.05 -9.99 25.61
C GLY A 12 14.68 -8.71 24.84
N ARG A 13 15.64 -7.79 24.63
CA ARG A 13 15.46 -6.58 23.82
C ARG A 13 15.37 -6.88 22.32
N GLN A 14 16.06 -7.89 21.80
CA GLN A 14 15.89 -8.34 20.40
C GLN A 14 14.47 -8.86 20.13
N ARG A 15 13.84 -9.57 21.07
CA ARG A 15 12.42 -9.98 20.97
C ARG A 15 11.46 -8.78 20.98
N LEU A 16 11.74 -7.74 21.77
CA LEU A 16 10.93 -6.52 21.80
C LEU A 16 11.10 -5.69 20.52
N LEU A 17 12.33 -5.58 20.00
CA LEU A 17 12.61 -4.91 18.72
C LEU A 17 12.00 -5.66 17.55
N SER A 18 12.07 -6.99 17.51
CA SER A 18 11.41 -7.80 16.48
C SER A 18 9.87 -7.67 16.54
N LYS A 19 9.29 -7.53 17.74
CA LYS A 19 7.87 -7.21 17.91
C LYS A 19 7.54 -5.79 17.44
N ALA A 20 8.36 -4.79 17.77
CA ALA A 20 8.17 -3.41 17.33
C ALA A 20 8.31 -3.27 15.81
N VAL A 21 9.30 -3.93 15.19
CA VAL A 21 9.45 -3.99 13.73
C VAL A 21 8.27 -4.72 13.11
N ARG A 22 7.82 -5.84 13.67
CA ARG A 22 6.61 -6.55 13.21
C ARG A 22 5.33 -5.72 13.36
N SER A 23 5.20 -4.90 14.40
CA SER A 23 4.03 -4.04 14.60
C SER A 23 3.98 -2.85 13.64
N VAL A 24 5.14 -2.35 13.20
CA VAL A 24 5.22 -1.26 12.19
C VAL A 24 4.97 -1.79 10.78
N ILE A 25 5.26 -3.08 10.53
CA ILE A 25 5.09 -3.75 9.24
C ILE A 25 3.85 -4.68 9.26
N SER A 26 3.08 -4.66 10.34
CA SER A 26 1.79 -5.35 10.39
C SER A 26 0.91 -4.89 9.22
N PRO A 27 0.12 -5.80 8.59
CA PRO A 27 -0.76 -5.48 7.47
C PRO A 27 -1.95 -4.58 7.87
N ARG A 28 -1.82 -3.80 8.95
CA ARG A 28 -2.78 -2.75 9.29
C ARG A 28 -2.72 -1.68 8.22
N GLN A 29 -3.85 -1.14 7.88
CA GLN A 29 -4.06 -0.07 6.91
C GLN A 29 -2.89 0.92 6.90
N ILE A 30 -2.14 0.96 5.78
CA ILE A 30 -1.06 1.94 5.59
C ILE A 30 -1.68 3.31 5.41
N PHE A 31 -2.83 3.36 4.75
CA PHE A 31 -3.60 4.57 4.54
C PHE A 31 -5.00 4.41 5.14
N SER A 32 -5.48 5.43 5.86
CA SER A 32 -6.89 5.52 6.28
C SER A 32 -7.77 5.88 5.07
N HIS A 33 -9.08 5.63 5.16
CA HIS A 33 -10.04 6.04 4.13
C HIS A 33 -9.92 7.52 3.79
N SER A 34 -9.71 8.39 4.79
CA SER A 34 -9.50 9.83 4.57
C SER A 34 -8.23 10.14 3.77
N HIS A 35 -7.13 9.39 3.96
CA HIS A 35 -5.92 9.53 3.15
C HIS A 35 -6.10 9.04 1.71
N LEU A 36 -6.97 8.05 1.51
CA LEU A 36 -7.35 7.52 0.21
C LEU A 36 -8.47 8.35 -0.44
N LYS A 37 -9.04 9.33 0.26
CA LYS A 37 -10.20 10.12 -0.16
C LYS A 37 -11.44 9.27 -0.44
N ILE A 38 -11.59 8.16 0.26
CA ILE A 38 -12.78 7.30 0.19
C ILE A 38 -13.82 7.89 1.14
N ASP A 39 -14.96 8.32 0.57
CA ASP A 39 -16.12 8.73 1.34
C ASP A 39 -17.01 7.52 1.63
N VAL A 40 -16.84 6.94 2.80
CA VAL A 40 -17.59 5.75 3.22
C VAL A 40 -19.09 6.01 3.30
N SER A 41 -19.52 7.27 3.51
CA SER A 41 -20.94 7.63 3.64
C SER A 41 -21.74 7.45 2.35
N LEU A 42 -21.05 7.38 1.20
CA LEU A 42 -21.68 7.18 -0.11
C LEU A 42 -22.07 5.71 -0.36
N TYR A 43 -21.61 4.78 0.49
CA TYR A 43 -21.75 3.35 0.25
C TYR A 43 -22.51 2.67 1.37
N VAL A 44 -23.29 1.65 1.00
CA VAL A 44 -24.08 0.86 1.94
C VAL A 44 -23.24 -0.36 2.36
N GLU A 45 -22.99 -0.51 3.66
CA GLU A 45 -22.18 -1.62 4.18
C GLU A 45 -22.99 -2.91 4.38
N LYS A 46 -24.33 -2.82 4.50
CA LYS A 46 -25.20 -3.97 4.83
C LYS A 46 -26.49 -3.92 4.03
N GLU A 47 -26.90 -5.08 3.51
CA GLU A 47 -28.14 -5.23 2.77
C GLU A 47 -29.40 -4.81 3.58
N ALA A 48 -29.40 -5.06 4.88
CA ALA A 48 -30.49 -4.65 5.78
C ALA A 48 -30.70 -3.12 5.87
N ALA A 49 -29.73 -2.32 5.40
CA ALA A 49 -29.85 -0.86 5.32
C ALA A 49 -30.44 -0.36 4.00
N LEU A 50 -30.66 -1.25 3.01
CA LEU A 50 -31.23 -0.88 1.73
C LEU A 50 -32.74 -0.62 1.84
N HIS A 51 -33.19 0.48 1.27
CA HIS A 51 -34.61 0.76 1.14
C HIS A 51 -35.23 -0.16 0.05
N PRO A 52 -36.54 -0.56 0.15
CA PRO A 52 -37.19 -1.40 -0.86
C PRO A 52 -37.03 -0.93 -2.30
N ASN A 53 -37.08 0.38 -2.53
CA ASN A 53 -36.87 0.96 -3.86
C ASN A 53 -35.44 0.76 -4.38
N GLN A 54 -34.45 0.71 -3.51
CA GLN A 54 -33.05 0.44 -3.89
C GLN A 54 -32.86 -1.03 -4.26
N ILE A 55 -33.50 -1.94 -3.55
CA ILE A 55 -33.52 -3.38 -3.86
C ILE A 55 -34.19 -3.59 -5.23
N ALA A 56 -35.38 -2.97 -5.45
CA ALA A 56 -36.09 -3.05 -6.73
C ALA A 56 -35.25 -2.48 -7.89
N PHE A 57 -34.54 -1.36 -7.67
CA PHE A 57 -33.63 -0.79 -8.65
C PHE A 57 -32.49 -1.76 -9.01
N LYS A 58 -31.83 -2.37 -8.00
CA LYS A 58 -30.76 -3.36 -8.20
C LYS A 58 -31.27 -4.56 -9.02
N SER A 59 -32.42 -5.13 -8.64
CA SER A 59 -33.02 -6.26 -9.35
C SER A 59 -33.32 -5.92 -10.81
N LYS A 60 -33.98 -4.80 -11.04
CA LYS A 60 -34.29 -4.32 -12.39
C LYS A 60 -33.03 -4.15 -13.25
N LEU A 61 -31.96 -3.62 -12.68
CA LEU A 61 -30.72 -3.40 -13.43
C LEU A 61 -30.02 -4.72 -13.75
N LYS A 62 -30.00 -5.69 -12.82
CA LYS A 62 -29.51 -7.06 -13.05
C LYS A 62 -30.29 -7.74 -14.19
N ASP A 63 -31.62 -7.60 -14.20
CA ASP A 63 -32.48 -8.16 -15.23
C ASP A 63 -32.20 -7.56 -16.62
N HIS A 64 -32.06 -6.23 -16.68
CA HIS A 64 -31.71 -5.53 -17.93
C HIS A 64 -30.35 -5.94 -18.46
N PHE A 65 -29.36 -6.11 -17.59
CA PHE A 65 -28.03 -6.57 -17.96
C PHE A 65 -28.06 -8.00 -18.47
N SER A 66 -28.78 -8.91 -17.78
CA SER A 66 -28.93 -10.31 -18.16
C SER A 66 -29.62 -10.49 -19.52
N LEU A 67 -30.51 -9.58 -19.90
CA LEU A 67 -31.18 -9.56 -21.20
C LEU A 67 -30.34 -8.91 -22.32
N SER A 68 -29.06 -8.64 -22.08
CA SER A 68 -28.14 -7.99 -23.03
C SER A 68 -28.61 -6.61 -23.51
N GLN A 69 -29.38 -5.91 -22.68
CA GLN A 69 -29.88 -4.55 -22.97
C GLN A 69 -28.92 -3.47 -22.46
N LEU A 70 -27.62 -3.61 -22.74
CA LEU A 70 -26.59 -2.68 -22.30
C LEU A 70 -26.82 -1.24 -22.74
N ASN A 71 -27.41 -1.05 -23.94
CA ASN A 71 -27.73 0.29 -24.47
C ASN A 71 -28.72 1.09 -23.61
N ASN A 72 -29.41 0.41 -22.68
CA ASN A 72 -30.37 1.05 -21.77
C ASN A 72 -29.78 1.32 -20.37
N ILE A 73 -28.51 0.99 -20.14
CA ILE A 73 -27.83 1.16 -18.85
C ILE A 73 -26.89 2.36 -18.96
N SER A 74 -27.20 3.41 -18.20
CA SER A 74 -26.33 4.60 -18.14
C SER A 74 -25.14 4.38 -17.18
N VAL A 75 -24.09 5.18 -17.36
CA VAL A 75 -22.95 5.26 -16.42
C VAL A 75 -23.43 5.55 -15.00
N ASP A 76 -24.40 6.46 -14.86
CA ASP A 76 -24.96 6.83 -13.56
C ASP A 76 -25.71 5.68 -12.91
N ASP A 77 -26.32 4.77 -13.69
CA ASP A 77 -26.99 3.58 -13.17
C ASP A 77 -25.96 2.55 -12.67
N ILE A 78 -24.84 2.38 -13.37
CA ILE A 78 -23.74 1.52 -12.94
C ILE A 78 -23.14 2.07 -11.64
N ASP A 79 -22.90 3.39 -11.56
CA ASP A 79 -22.33 4.02 -10.35
C ASP A 79 -23.29 3.90 -9.16
N LYS A 80 -24.58 4.12 -9.34
CA LYS A 80 -25.61 3.88 -8.31
C LYS A 80 -25.68 2.40 -7.89
N PHE A 81 -25.58 1.46 -8.85
CA PHE A 81 -25.55 0.04 -8.54
C PHE A 81 -24.36 -0.31 -7.65
N MET A 82 -23.17 0.21 -7.98
CA MET A 82 -21.97 0.01 -7.18
C MET A 82 -22.13 0.60 -5.77
N ALA A 83 -22.68 1.79 -5.63
CA ALA A 83 -22.95 2.39 -4.32
C ALA A 83 -23.90 1.57 -3.44
N LEU A 84 -24.78 0.77 -4.06
CA LEU A 84 -25.73 -0.12 -3.38
C LEU A 84 -25.22 -1.57 -3.28
N SER A 85 -24.01 -1.86 -3.75
CA SER A 85 -23.42 -3.20 -3.68
C SER A 85 -22.98 -3.54 -2.25
N VAL A 86 -23.40 -4.68 -1.74
CA VAL A 86 -23.19 -5.09 -0.34
C VAL A 86 -22.52 -6.46 -0.21
N ASN A 87 -22.35 -7.19 -1.30
CA ASN A 87 -21.76 -8.53 -1.32
C ASN A 87 -20.93 -8.77 -2.59
N SER A 88 -20.24 -9.92 -2.67
CA SER A 88 -19.40 -10.26 -3.82
C SER A 88 -20.17 -10.56 -5.09
N GLU A 89 -21.42 -11.02 -5.00
CA GLU A 89 -22.27 -11.24 -6.18
C GLU A 89 -22.60 -9.91 -6.87
N ASP A 90 -22.98 -8.90 -6.09
CA ASP A 90 -23.18 -7.55 -6.62
C ASP A 90 -21.92 -7.00 -7.27
N LEU A 91 -20.75 -7.21 -6.63
CA LEU A 91 -19.47 -6.78 -7.20
C LEU A 91 -19.12 -7.51 -8.49
N SER A 92 -19.39 -8.82 -8.57
CA SER A 92 -19.19 -9.58 -9.80
C SER A 92 -20.06 -9.03 -10.93
N THR A 93 -21.34 -8.79 -10.65
CA THR A 93 -22.27 -8.19 -11.62
C THR A 93 -21.81 -6.79 -12.04
N ALA A 94 -21.36 -5.95 -11.09
CA ALA A 94 -20.83 -4.62 -11.40
C ALA A 94 -19.55 -4.71 -12.26
N CYS A 95 -18.67 -5.67 -11.98
CA CYS A 95 -17.47 -5.93 -12.77
C CYS A 95 -17.82 -6.24 -14.23
N GLU A 96 -18.79 -7.12 -14.45
CA GLU A 96 -19.26 -7.48 -15.78
C GLU A 96 -19.90 -6.28 -16.51
N MET A 97 -20.73 -5.50 -15.82
CA MET A 97 -21.33 -4.27 -16.38
C MET A 97 -20.25 -3.27 -16.81
N ILE A 98 -19.23 -3.03 -15.95
CA ILE A 98 -18.12 -2.12 -16.26
C ILE A 98 -17.30 -2.67 -17.43
N ALA A 99 -16.97 -3.96 -17.44
CA ALA A 99 -16.20 -4.57 -18.52
C ALA A 99 -16.93 -4.48 -19.86
N ALA A 100 -18.25 -4.71 -19.86
CA ALA A 100 -19.08 -4.57 -21.04
C ALA A 100 -19.17 -3.11 -21.51
N TYR A 101 -19.38 -2.17 -20.58
CA TYR A 101 -19.37 -0.74 -20.90
C TYR A 101 -18.02 -0.29 -21.50
N LEU A 102 -16.91 -0.69 -20.90
CA LEU A 102 -15.57 -0.35 -21.39
C LEU A 102 -15.21 -1.06 -22.70
N GLY A 103 -15.91 -2.15 -23.06
CA GLY A 103 -15.76 -2.84 -24.33
C GLY A 103 -16.54 -2.20 -25.48
N ASP A 104 -17.52 -1.36 -25.20
CA ASP A 104 -18.33 -0.68 -26.20
C ASP A 104 -17.65 0.62 -26.68
N LYS A 105 -17.14 0.58 -27.92
CA LYS A 105 -16.41 1.70 -28.50
C LYS A 105 -17.26 2.96 -28.71
N ASP A 106 -18.55 2.80 -28.94
CA ASP A 106 -19.45 3.93 -29.24
C ASP A 106 -19.75 4.73 -27.97
N LEU A 107 -19.84 4.07 -26.81
CA LEU A 107 -20.03 4.73 -25.51
C LEU A 107 -18.77 5.47 -25.02
N HIS A 108 -17.57 4.98 -25.33
CA HIS A 108 -16.31 5.64 -24.99
C HIS A 108 -16.13 7.04 -25.60
N ILE A 109 -16.63 7.25 -26.82
CA ILE A 109 -16.50 8.54 -27.53
C ILE A 109 -17.30 9.62 -26.79
N LEU A 110 -18.36 9.23 -26.11
CA LEU A 110 -19.27 10.17 -25.46
C LEU A 110 -18.80 10.62 -24.07
N HIS A 111 -18.10 9.75 -23.34
CA HIS A 111 -17.77 10.00 -21.92
C HIS A 111 -16.37 9.50 -21.49
N PRO A 112 -15.25 10.06 -22.02
CA PRO A 112 -13.90 9.55 -21.71
C PRO A 112 -13.46 9.73 -20.25
N LYS A 113 -14.15 10.54 -19.44
CA LYS A 113 -13.91 10.66 -18.00
C LYS A 113 -14.65 9.61 -17.17
N ALA A 114 -15.78 9.11 -17.68
CA ALA A 114 -16.62 8.15 -16.97
C ALA A 114 -15.88 6.83 -16.69
N ASP A 115 -14.99 6.42 -17.58
CA ASP A 115 -14.22 5.18 -17.43
C ASP A 115 -13.41 5.13 -16.14
N LEU A 116 -12.70 6.23 -15.86
CA LEU A 116 -11.87 6.33 -14.66
C LEU A 116 -12.70 6.54 -13.40
N ASP A 117 -13.82 7.23 -13.51
CA ASP A 117 -14.72 7.46 -12.38
C ASP A 117 -15.38 6.11 -11.98
N LEU A 118 -15.84 5.30 -12.95
CA LEU A 118 -16.34 3.95 -12.71
C LEU A 118 -15.27 3.03 -12.09
N LEU A 119 -14.05 3.05 -12.64
CA LEU A 119 -12.95 2.26 -12.09
C LEU A 119 -12.62 2.67 -10.65
N ASN A 120 -12.63 3.97 -10.37
CA ASN A 120 -12.40 4.51 -9.04
C ASN A 120 -13.51 4.11 -8.07
N SER A 121 -14.78 4.32 -8.43
CA SER A 121 -15.95 3.96 -7.61
C SER A 121 -15.95 2.47 -7.30
N TYR A 122 -15.75 1.61 -8.30
CA TYR A 122 -15.69 0.16 -8.09
C TYR A 122 -14.56 -0.25 -7.13
N THR A 123 -13.37 0.34 -7.33
CA THR A 123 -12.23 0.03 -6.47
C THR A 123 -12.48 0.50 -5.03
N CYS A 124 -13.16 1.64 -4.84
CA CYS A 124 -13.57 2.12 -3.52
C CYS A 124 -14.53 1.12 -2.84
N VAL A 125 -15.55 0.62 -3.57
CA VAL A 125 -16.50 -0.36 -3.02
C VAL A 125 -15.79 -1.65 -2.64
N CYS A 126 -14.93 -2.19 -3.51
CA CYS A 126 -14.10 -3.36 -3.19
C CYS A 126 -13.23 -3.13 -1.94
N HIS A 127 -12.69 -1.92 -1.77
CA HIS A 127 -11.87 -1.57 -0.62
C HIS A 127 -12.69 -1.50 0.68
N ILE A 128 -13.90 -0.94 0.63
CA ILE A 128 -14.81 -0.85 1.78
C ILE A 128 -15.28 -2.24 2.20
N LEU A 129 -15.72 -3.05 1.23
CA LEU A 129 -16.20 -4.42 1.48
C LEU A 129 -15.07 -5.41 1.76
N GLY A 130 -13.80 -5.00 1.59
CA GLY A 130 -12.64 -5.85 1.82
C GLY A 130 -12.55 -7.01 0.82
N ASN A 131 -12.92 -6.80 -0.43
CA ASN A 131 -12.96 -7.83 -1.47
C ASN A 131 -11.91 -7.59 -2.57
N PRO A 132 -10.64 -8.00 -2.36
CA PRO A 132 -9.58 -7.80 -3.33
C PRO A 132 -9.73 -8.67 -4.58
N LYS A 133 -10.38 -9.84 -4.49
CA LYS A 133 -10.52 -10.77 -5.63
C LYS A 133 -11.31 -10.14 -6.76
N GLU A 134 -12.43 -9.52 -6.44
CA GLU A 134 -13.26 -8.85 -7.44
C GLU A 134 -12.55 -7.64 -8.05
N ALA A 135 -11.79 -6.88 -7.24
CA ALA A 135 -10.95 -5.81 -7.76
C ALA A 135 -9.92 -6.34 -8.77
N ILE A 136 -9.25 -7.48 -8.47
CA ILE A 136 -8.27 -8.11 -9.36
C ILE A 136 -8.93 -8.52 -10.68
N LEU A 137 -10.14 -9.09 -10.63
CA LEU A 137 -10.87 -9.51 -11.84
C LEU A 137 -11.08 -8.30 -12.77
N LEU A 138 -11.53 -7.15 -12.24
CA LEU A 138 -11.71 -5.95 -13.06
C LEU A 138 -10.37 -5.39 -13.57
N TRP A 139 -9.38 -5.21 -12.68
CA TRP A 139 -8.10 -4.61 -13.05
C TRP A 139 -7.29 -5.44 -14.07
N ASN A 140 -7.59 -6.73 -14.19
CA ASN A 140 -6.99 -7.62 -15.17
C ASN A 140 -7.75 -7.68 -16.51
N GLN A 141 -8.92 -7.03 -16.63
CA GLN A 141 -9.63 -6.96 -17.90
C GLN A 141 -8.81 -6.20 -18.96
N PRO A 142 -8.76 -6.68 -20.21
CA PRO A 142 -8.04 -6.00 -21.29
C PRO A 142 -8.49 -4.56 -21.49
N GLN A 143 -9.78 -4.29 -21.38
CA GLN A 143 -10.38 -2.97 -21.53
C GLN A 143 -9.85 -2.00 -20.46
N VAL A 144 -9.71 -2.45 -19.21
CA VAL A 144 -9.14 -1.64 -18.11
C VAL A 144 -7.66 -1.37 -18.36
N ARG A 145 -6.91 -2.34 -18.88
CA ARG A 145 -5.51 -2.14 -19.29
C ARG A 145 -5.38 -1.04 -20.36
N ASP A 146 -6.29 -1.01 -21.31
CA ASP A 146 -6.36 0.05 -22.32
C ASP A 146 -6.69 1.42 -21.70
N VAL A 147 -7.63 1.47 -20.75
CA VAL A 147 -7.95 2.70 -20.01
C VAL A 147 -6.72 3.19 -19.25
N ILE A 148 -5.98 2.32 -18.56
CA ILE A 148 -4.74 2.68 -17.86
C ILE A 148 -3.72 3.29 -18.83
N HIS A 149 -3.58 2.72 -20.02
CA HIS A 149 -2.63 3.19 -21.01
C HIS A 149 -2.98 4.57 -21.56
N LYS A 150 -4.25 4.86 -21.83
CA LYS A 150 -4.74 6.08 -22.47
C LYS A 150 -5.00 7.25 -21.51
N SER A 151 -5.22 6.95 -20.23
CA SER A 151 -5.71 7.93 -19.24
C SER A 151 -4.65 8.90 -18.75
N SER A 152 -5.08 10.08 -18.30
CA SER A 152 -4.18 11.02 -17.64
C SER A 152 -3.67 10.47 -16.31
N SER A 153 -2.39 10.69 -16.00
CA SER A 153 -1.75 10.18 -14.78
C SER A 153 -2.45 10.62 -13.50
N LYS A 154 -3.05 11.81 -13.51
CA LYS A 154 -3.62 12.42 -12.29
C LYS A 154 -4.92 11.77 -11.82
N GLN A 155 -5.79 11.36 -12.75
CA GLN A 155 -7.07 10.71 -12.44
C GLN A 155 -6.87 9.23 -12.09
N LEU A 156 -6.07 8.52 -12.89
CA LEU A 156 -5.73 7.12 -12.67
C LEU A 156 -5.04 6.89 -11.32
N TYR A 157 -4.26 7.86 -10.86
CA TYR A 157 -3.47 7.78 -9.65
C TYR A 157 -4.29 7.43 -8.40
N LEU A 158 -5.49 7.99 -8.24
CA LEU A 158 -6.32 7.74 -7.06
C LEU A 158 -6.83 6.29 -7.04
N ALA A 159 -7.45 5.84 -8.13
CA ALA A 159 -7.95 4.48 -8.24
C ALA A 159 -6.83 3.44 -8.05
N LEU A 160 -5.65 3.71 -8.62
CA LEU A 160 -4.49 2.85 -8.50
C LEU A 160 -3.98 2.74 -7.05
N ILE A 161 -3.89 3.85 -6.30
CA ILE A 161 -3.47 3.80 -4.89
C ILE A 161 -4.47 3.00 -4.05
N ILE A 162 -5.78 3.19 -4.28
CA ILE A 162 -6.82 2.45 -3.54
C ILE A 162 -6.72 0.96 -3.85
N TYR A 163 -6.51 0.60 -5.11
CA TYR A 163 -6.31 -0.78 -5.53
C TYR A 163 -5.08 -1.43 -4.88
N LEU A 164 -3.92 -0.77 -4.96
CA LEU A 164 -2.69 -1.29 -4.38
C LEU A 164 -2.74 -1.37 -2.84
N ASP A 165 -3.41 -0.41 -2.18
CA ASP A 165 -3.64 -0.47 -0.72
C ASP A 165 -4.57 -1.62 -0.34
N LEU A 166 -5.62 -1.89 -1.14
CA LEU A 166 -6.50 -3.04 -0.96
C LEU A 166 -5.71 -4.36 -1.04
N LEU A 167 -4.87 -4.53 -2.06
CA LEU A 167 -4.02 -5.71 -2.21
C LEU A 167 -3.04 -5.85 -1.03
N GLN A 168 -2.40 -4.75 -0.64
CA GLN A 168 -1.49 -4.71 0.50
C GLN A 168 -2.20 -5.10 1.81
N LYS A 169 -3.40 -4.58 2.05
CA LYS A 169 -4.21 -4.85 3.24
C LYS A 169 -4.56 -6.34 3.39
N HIS A 170 -4.77 -7.02 2.27
CA HIS A 170 -5.11 -8.44 2.21
C HIS A 170 -3.94 -9.38 1.98
N GLY A 171 -2.70 -8.84 1.94
CA GLY A 171 -1.48 -9.66 1.79
C GLY A 171 -1.26 -10.22 0.39
N MET A 172 -1.94 -9.68 -0.62
CA MET A 172 -1.85 -10.09 -2.03
C MET A 172 -0.66 -9.41 -2.70
N TYR A 173 0.54 -9.77 -2.22
CA TYR A 173 1.78 -9.11 -2.63
C TYR A 173 2.20 -9.46 -4.06
N ASN A 174 1.89 -10.68 -4.52
CA ASN A 174 2.21 -11.12 -5.87
C ASN A 174 1.46 -10.30 -6.91
N GLU A 175 0.16 -10.14 -6.73
CA GLU A 175 -0.73 -9.37 -7.60
C GLU A 175 -0.35 -7.88 -7.58
N LEU A 176 0.05 -7.36 -6.41
CA LEU A 176 0.57 -6.00 -6.29
C LEU A 176 1.85 -5.83 -7.10
N LEU A 177 2.80 -6.78 -7.03
CA LEU A 177 4.04 -6.72 -7.76
C LEU A 177 3.85 -6.96 -9.27
N GLU A 178 2.87 -7.78 -9.67
CA GLU A 178 2.48 -7.91 -11.09
C GLU A 178 1.96 -6.59 -11.65
N MET A 179 1.08 -5.90 -10.92
CA MET A 179 0.61 -4.56 -11.31
C MET A 179 1.77 -3.56 -11.36
N TYR A 180 2.69 -3.61 -10.40
CA TYR A 180 3.89 -2.77 -10.41
C TYR A 180 4.75 -3.01 -11.65
N ARG A 181 5.01 -4.27 -12.03
CA ARG A 181 5.79 -4.63 -13.22
C ARG A 181 5.12 -4.10 -14.48
N PHE A 182 3.79 -4.28 -14.59
CA PHE A 182 3.01 -3.72 -15.68
C PHE A 182 3.14 -2.18 -15.76
N LEU A 183 3.01 -1.48 -14.63
CA LEU A 183 3.15 -0.03 -14.59
C LEU A 183 4.58 0.44 -14.87
N ALA A 184 5.59 -0.31 -14.43
CA ALA A 184 6.99 0.02 -14.68
C ALA A 184 7.32 -0.02 -16.19
N ASP A 185 6.68 -0.91 -16.92
CA ASP A 185 6.81 -1.04 -18.37
C ASP A 185 5.97 -0.01 -19.12
N GLN A 186 4.68 0.11 -18.80
CA GLN A 186 3.72 0.89 -19.58
C GLN A 186 3.60 2.36 -19.14
N ARG A 187 3.75 2.63 -17.84
CA ARG A 187 3.46 3.95 -17.22
C ARG A 187 4.48 4.28 -16.12
N PRO A 188 5.79 4.29 -16.42
CA PRO A 188 6.85 4.51 -15.42
C PRO A 188 6.74 5.87 -14.70
N GLU A 189 6.11 6.86 -15.30
CA GLU A 189 5.89 8.17 -14.70
C GLU A 189 4.98 8.10 -13.46
N LEU A 190 3.98 7.20 -13.44
CA LEU A 190 3.10 7.02 -12.28
C LEU A 190 3.89 6.56 -11.05
N ILE A 191 4.85 5.68 -11.24
CA ILE A 191 5.72 5.19 -10.17
C ILE A 191 6.65 6.30 -9.70
N ARG A 192 7.33 7.00 -10.63
CA ARG A 192 8.30 8.06 -10.32
C ARG A 192 7.67 9.27 -9.62
N GLN A 193 6.43 9.61 -9.95
CA GLN A 193 5.72 10.75 -9.37
C GLN A 193 5.05 10.41 -8.05
N SER A 194 4.78 9.14 -7.79
CA SER A 194 3.99 8.70 -6.64
C SER A 194 4.78 8.06 -5.53
N ARG A 195 5.05 8.84 -4.49
CA ARG A 195 5.64 8.31 -3.26
C ARG A 195 4.74 7.25 -2.58
N LYS A 196 3.41 7.36 -2.68
CA LYS A 196 2.49 6.39 -2.07
C LYS A 196 2.58 5.05 -2.78
N ILE A 197 2.58 5.04 -4.11
CA ILE A 197 2.76 3.82 -4.91
C ILE A 197 4.10 3.18 -4.58
N ALA A 198 5.20 3.96 -4.63
CA ALA A 198 6.53 3.45 -4.32
C ALA A 198 6.61 2.83 -2.91
N LEU A 199 5.95 3.43 -1.91
CA LEU A 199 5.92 2.88 -0.55
C LEU A 199 5.19 1.53 -0.50
N LEU A 200 4.03 1.41 -1.14
CA LEU A 200 3.26 0.15 -1.20
C LEU A 200 4.07 -0.95 -1.89
N VAL A 201 4.70 -0.63 -3.01
CA VAL A 201 5.56 -1.56 -3.75
C VAL A 201 6.76 -2.00 -2.90
N MET A 202 7.44 -1.06 -2.22
CA MET A 202 8.57 -1.39 -1.34
C MET A 202 8.18 -2.33 -0.19
N LEU A 203 6.96 -2.17 0.34
CA LEU A 203 6.47 -3.07 1.39
C LEU A 203 6.17 -4.47 0.83
N ALA A 204 5.65 -4.57 -0.39
CA ALA A 204 5.45 -5.85 -1.06
C ALA A 204 6.80 -6.53 -1.36
N LEU A 205 7.78 -5.79 -1.90
CA LEU A 205 9.14 -6.29 -2.12
C LEU A 205 9.81 -6.77 -0.83
N TYR A 206 9.58 -6.06 0.29
CA TYR A 206 10.06 -6.53 1.60
C TYR A 206 9.41 -7.85 2.00
N LYS A 207 8.14 -8.07 1.69
CA LYS A 207 7.45 -9.33 2.00
C LYS A 207 7.91 -10.48 1.13
N GLU A 208 8.23 -10.21 -0.14
CA GLU A 208 8.85 -11.18 -1.04
C GLU A 208 10.28 -11.56 -0.58
N GLY A 209 11.09 -10.57 -0.18
CA GLY A 209 12.36 -10.76 0.54
C GLY A 209 13.48 -11.42 -0.26
N THR A 210 13.44 -11.37 -1.59
CA THR A 210 14.45 -11.97 -2.46
C THR A 210 15.62 -11.02 -2.77
N PRO A 211 16.77 -11.50 -3.29
CA PRO A 211 17.83 -10.63 -3.79
C PRO A 211 17.37 -9.68 -4.89
N GLU A 212 16.45 -10.13 -5.75
CA GLU A 212 15.81 -9.35 -6.80
C GLU A 212 14.97 -8.24 -6.21
N SER A 213 14.18 -8.52 -5.16
CA SER A 213 13.41 -7.53 -4.41
C SER A 213 14.31 -6.46 -3.80
N LEU A 214 15.49 -6.82 -3.31
CA LEU A 214 16.47 -5.86 -2.82
C LEU A 214 16.93 -4.92 -3.94
N SER A 215 17.26 -5.47 -5.10
CA SER A 215 17.71 -4.68 -6.24
C SER A 215 16.64 -3.71 -6.74
N GLN A 216 15.39 -4.18 -6.85
CA GLN A 216 14.25 -3.36 -7.25
C GLN A 216 13.93 -2.27 -6.21
N SER A 217 14.01 -2.58 -4.93
CA SER A 217 13.76 -1.62 -3.86
C SER A 217 14.83 -0.51 -3.81
N LEU A 218 16.09 -0.84 -4.11
CA LEU A 218 17.18 0.14 -4.23
C LEU A 218 16.99 1.05 -5.44
N LEU A 219 16.54 0.50 -6.58
CA LEU A 219 16.21 1.29 -7.77
C LEU A 219 15.09 2.31 -7.47
N LEU A 220 14.00 1.85 -6.85
CA LEU A 220 12.89 2.73 -6.43
C LEU A 220 13.36 3.80 -5.45
N LEU A 221 14.19 3.44 -4.46
CA LEU A 221 14.74 4.39 -3.51
C LEU A 221 15.55 5.47 -4.22
N GLY A 222 16.41 5.10 -5.19
CA GLY A 222 17.19 6.04 -6.00
C GLY A 222 16.32 7.00 -6.81
N GLN A 223 15.22 6.51 -7.41
CA GLN A 223 14.28 7.34 -8.18
C GLN A 223 13.59 8.41 -7.31
N HIS A 224 13.38 8.13 -6.03
CA HIS A 224 12.70 9.02 -5.09
C HIS A 224 13.65 9.80 -4.16
N GLN A 225 14.97 9.68 -4.32
CA GLN A 225 15.99 10.27 -3.43
C GLN A 225 15.95 11.79 -3.37
N LYS A 226 15.58 12.47 -4.47
CA LYS A 226 15.53 13.94 -4.55
C LYS A 226 14.54 14.60 -3.57
N ASN A 227 13.61 13.84 -3.03
CA ASN A 227 12.59 14.35 -2.11
C ASN A 227 13.06 14.19 -0.65
N LYS A 228 13.58 15.26 -0.06
CA LYS A 228 13.91 15.30 1.37
C LYS A 228 12.73 14.80 2.22
N GLY A 229 12.93 13.76 3.02
CA GLY A 229 11.89 13.20 3.91
C GLY A 229 11.52 11.74 3.65
N ASN A 230 12.28 11.03 2.82
CA ASN A 230 12.00 9.61 2.46
C ASN A 230 12.53 8.58 3.48
N GLN A 231 12.69 8.95 4.75
CA GLN A 231 13.23 8.03 5.78
C GLN A 231 12.47 6.70 5.85
N LYS A 232 11.15 6.70 5.66
CA LYS A 232 10.35 5.46 5.68
C LYS A 232 10.67 4.52 4.50
N MET A 233 11.09 5.06 3.36
CA MET A 233 11.43 4.26 2.18
C MET A 233 12.77 3.54 2.33
N VAL A 234 13.69 4.07 3.13
CA VAL A 234 15.02 3.46 3.38
C VAL A 234 14.91 2.18 4.19
N ILE A 235 13.89 2.08 5.05
CA ILE A 235 13.71 0.96 5.98
C ILE A 235 13.50 -0.35 5.23
N SER A 236 12.69 -0.35 4.17
CA SER A 236 12.36 -1.58 3.43
C SER A 236 13.60 -2.26 2.82
N PRO A 237 14.41 -1.59 1.95
CA PRO A 237 15.60 -2.23 1.40
C PRO A 237 16.66 -2.59 2.45
N ALA A 238 16.77 -1.79 3.53
CA ALA A 238 17.69 -2.14 4.62
C ALA A 238 17.24 -3.41 5.35
N LEU A 239 15.93 -3.59 5.58
CA LEU A 239 15.39 -4.81 6.17
C LEU A 239 15.52 -6.01 5.25
N ILE A 240 15.31 -5.86 3.93
CA ILE A 240 15.54 -6.95 2.97
C ILE A 240 17.01 -7.39 3.03
N ALA A 241 17.96 -6.44 2.94
CA ALA A 241 19.39 -6.75 3.03
C ALA A 241 19.74 -7.42 4.36
N TYR A 242 19.17 -6.96 5.48
CA TYR A 242 19.38 -7.56 6.80
C TYR A 242 18.87 -9.01 6.85
N ASN A 243 17.66 -9.28 6.36
CA ASN A 243 17.05 -10.61 6.35
C ASN A 243 17.80 -11.58 5.43
N LEU A 244 18.42 -11.08 4.35
CA LEU A 244 19.30 -11.86 3.46
C LEU A 244 20.70 -12.12 4.06
N GLY A 245 20.95 -11.71 5.31
CA GLY A 245 22.27 -11.85 5.95
C GLY A 245 23.31 -10.84 5.48
N GLN A 246 22.96 -9.90 4.60
CA GLN A 246 23.85 -8.87 4.06
C GLN A 246 23.93 -7.66 5.02
N HIS A 247 24.35 -7.90 6.27
CA HIS A 247 24.28 -6.90 7.36
C HIS A 247 25.12 -5.65 7.08
N ALA A 248 26.31 -5.80 6.49
CA ALA A 248 27.15 -4.65 6.11
C ALA A 248 26.47 -3.80 5.04
N LYS A 249 25.77 -4.41 4.08
CA LYS A 249 25.00 -3.71 3.04
C LYS A 249 23.77 -3.02 3.64
N ALA A 250 23.06 -3.65 4.58
CA ALA A 250 21.97 -3.05 5.30
C ALA A 250 22.39 -1.75 5.99
N TYR A 251 23.53 -1.77 6.70
CA TYR A 251 24.12 -0.57 7.31
C TYR A 251 24.50 0.49 6.28
N SER A 252 25.16 0.11 5.18
CA SER A 252 25.53 1.04 4.10
C SER A 252 24.31 1.73 3.50
N ILE A 253 23.19 1.02 3.29
CA ILE A 253 21.92 1.58 2.81
C ILE A 253 21.40 2.65 3.79
N LEU A 254 21.42 2.36 5.09
CA LEU A 254 20.94 3.28 6.12
C LEU A 254 21.82 4.55 6.20
N GLN A 255 23.14 4.41 6.07
CA GLN A 255 24.08 5.53 6.08
C GLN A 255 23.97 6.41 4.82
N HIS A 256 23.83 5.78 3.65
CA HIS A 256 23.82 6.52 2.39
C HIS A 256 22.48 7.24 2.14
N PHE A 257 21.37 6.63 2.48
CA PHE A 257 20.03 7.16 2.22
C PHE A 257 19.32 7.66 3.49
N GLY A 258 19.76 7.24 4.68
CA GLY A 258 19.35 7.82 5.95
C GLY A 258 20.05 9.15 6.15
N THR A 259 19.33 10.19 6.52
CA THR A 259 20.00 11.42 6.93
C THR A 259 20.67 11.16 8.27
N SER A 260 21.97 11.42 8.36
CA SER A 260 22.84 11.19 9.53
C SER A 260 22.38 11.87 10.84
N ALA A 261 21.35 12.69 10.77
CA ALA A 261 20.70 13.32 11.92
C ALA A 261 19.28 12.74 12.15
N SER A 262 19.01 11.53 11.68
CA SER A 262 17.69 10.91 11.80
C SER A 262 17.31 10.73 13.27
N SER A 263 16.33 11.50 13.73
CA SER A 263 15.66 11.26 15.03
C SER A 263 14.73 10.05 14.99
N ASN A 264 14.76 9.28 13.92
CA ASN A 264 13.89 8.12 13.72
C ASN A 264 14.44 6.90 14.47
N LEU A 265 13.78 6.57 15.58
CA LEU A 265 14.11 5.44 16.43
C LEU A 265 14.28 4.11 15.68
N LEU A 266 13.42 3.88 14.65
CA LEU A 266 13.45 2.63 13.89
C LEU A 266 14.72 2.52 13.03
N ILE A 267 15.15 3.61 12.40
CA ILE A 267 16.39 3.64 11.60
C ILE A 267 17.59 3.38 12.51
N GLN A 268 17.71 4.09 13.62
CA GLN A 268 18.80 3.90 14.57
C GLN A 268 18.84 2.49 15.17
N SER A 269 17.66 1.93 15.47
CA SER A 269 17.57 0.55 15.94
C SER A 269 18.06 -0.44 14.89
N LEU A 270 17.71 -0.22 13.63
CA LEU A 270 18.12 -1.08 12.53
C LEU A 270 19.63 -0.92 12.23
N GLU A 271 20.18 0.28 12.36
CA GLU A 271 21.64 0.52 12.28
C GLU A 271 22.40 -0.27 13.33
N MET A 272 21.97 -0.15 14.60
CA MET A 272 22.59 -0.93 15.69
C MET A 272 22.51 -2.44 15.46
N MET A 273 21.38 -2.92 15.00
CA MET A 273 21.18 -4.34 14.68
C MET A 273 22.09 -4.80 13.54
N ALA A 274 22.18 -4.02 12.47
CA ALA A 274 23.02 -4.32 11.31
C ALA A 274 24.51 -4.31 11.66
N LEU A 275 24.99 -3.30 12.41
CA LEU A 275 26.36 -3.21 12.90
C LEU A 275 26.72 -4.37 13.84
N SER A 276 25.84 -4.68 14.78
CA SER A 276 26.05 -5.76 15.73
C SER A 276 26.17 -7.12 15.03
N LYS A 277 25.33 -7.38 14.03
CA LYS A 277 25.37 -8.62 13.21
C LYS A 277 26.55 -8.66 12.24
N ALA A 278 27.04 -7.49 11.80
CA ALA A 278 28.24 -7.36 10.99
C ALA A 278 29.56 -7.49 11.82
N GLY A 279 29.49 -7.73 13.13
CA GLY A 279 30.65 -7.83 14.03
C GLY A 279 31.26 -6.48 14.42
N LYS A 280 30.64 -5.35 14.07
CA LYS A 280 31.13 -3.99 14.34
C LYS A 280 30.54 -3.43 15.64
N LEU A 281 30.86 -4.09 16.78
CA LEU A 281 30.25 -3.80 18.08
C LEU A 281 30.57 -2.39 18.59
N ASP A 282 31.80 -1.90 18.38
CA ASP A 282 32.18 -0.55 18.84
C ASP A 282 31.36 0.53 18.14
N GLN A 283 31.16 0.41 16.83
CA GLN A 283 30.30 1.33 16.07
C GLN A 283 28.84 1.23 16.52
N ALA A 284 28.33 0.06 16.82
CA ALA A 284 26.98 -0.11 17.36
C ALA A 284 26.81 0.58 18.73
N LEU A 285 27.85 0.53 19.57
CA LEU A 285 27.88 1.22 20.87
C LEU A 285 27.92 2.75 20.71
N GLU A 286 28.62 3.26 19.71
CA GLU A 286 28.62 4.70 19.39
C GLU A 286 27.23 5.19 19.00
N VAL A 287 26.54 4.50 18.10
CA VAL A 287 25.14 4.81 17.73
C VAL A 287 24.25 4.77 18.98
N LEU A 288 24.43 3.80 19.87
CA LEU A 288 23.68 3.72 21.13
C LEU A 288 23.96 4.92 22.06
N ARG A 289 25.23 5.33 22.20
CA ARG A 289 25.64 6.48 23.02
C ARG A 289 25.01 7.78 22.53
N GLU A 290 24.96 7.98 21.22
CA GLU A 290 24.30 9.15 20.63
C GLU A 290 22.76 9.15 20.84
N PHE A 291 22.18 7.96 20.91
CA PHE A 291 20.74 7.77 21.06
C PHE A 291 20.22 8.05 22.48
N LEU A 292 20.94 7.62 23.50
CA LEU A 292 20.51 7.70 24.91
C LEU A 292 20.27 9.14 25.41
N PRO A 293 21.14 10.12 25.17
CA PRO A 293 20.92 11.50 25.62
C PRO A 293 19.73 12.18 24.96
N ARG A 294 19.44 11.85 23.70
CA ARG A 294 18.28 12.42 22.97
C ARG A 294 16.94 11.93 23.53
N ARG A 295 16.89 10.71 24.04
CA ARG A 295 15.69 10.14 24.65
C ARG A 295 15.37 10.74 26.01
N SER A 296 16.37 11.02 26.83
CA SER A 296 16.18 11.65 28.15
C SER A 296 15.68 13.10 27.99
N ARG A 297 16.18 13.85 27.01
CA ARG A 297 15.69 15.21 26.71
C ARG A 297 14.24 15.26 26.22
N ARG A 298 13.80 14.28 25.42
CA ARG A 298 12.39 14.20 24.97
C ARG A 298 11.45 13.86 26.13
N ARG A 299 11.78 12.90 27.00
CA ARG A 299 10.97 12.58 28.18
C ARG A 299 10.84 13.77 29.13
N ALA A 300 11.90 14.56 29.29
CA ALA A 300 11.86 15.77 30.09
C ALA A 300 11.00 16.88 29.45
N ALA A 301 10.92 16.94 28.12
CA ALA A 301 10.07 17.88 27.39
C ALA A 301 8.58 17.47 27.40
N ASP A 302 8.29 16.16 27.40
CA ASP A 302 6.94 15.60 27.41
C ASP A 302 6.34 15.49 28.83
N GLY A 303 7.07 15.97 29.88
CA GLY A 303 6.58 16.04 31.25
C GLY A 303 6.48 14.70 32.00
N ASP A 304 7.06 13.64 31.44
CA ASP A 304 7.09 12.33 32.11
C ASP A 304 8.09 12.38 33.28
N PRO A 305 7.67 11.99 34.52
CA PRO A 305 8.55 11.96 35.68
C PRO A 305 9.70 10.96 35.48
N PRO A 306 10.90 11.21 36.03
CA PRO A 306 12.02 10.29 35.92
C PRO A 306 11.63 8.92 36.54
N ALA A 307 11.77 7.85 35.76
CA ALA A 307 11.54 6.49 36.25
C ALA A 307 12.51 6.22 37.41
N LYS A 308 11.95 5.95 38.61
CA LYS A 308 12.67 5.55 39.81
C LYS A 308 13.32 4.17 39.64
#